data_1a37af73f8c9d42df848fad6de76dbbb
#
_entry.id   1a37af73f8c9d42df848fad6de76dbbb
#
_cell.length_a   1.000
_cell.length_b   1.000
_cell.length_c   1.000
_cell.angle_alpha   90.00
_cell.angle_beta   90.00
_cell.angle_gamma   90.00
#
_symmetry.space_group_name_H-M   'P 1'
#
loop_
_entity.id
_entity.type
_entity.pdbx_description
1 polymer ?
#
loop_
_entity_poly.entity_id
_entity_poly.type
_entity_poly.pdbx_seq_one_letter_code
_entity_poly.pdbx_strand_id
1 'polypeptide(L)'
;MLDFACMAKIDSLSVFLPAFNEEKDIGRTVSQVRDTLIKTADNWELMVINDGSKDNTRKIVEDLINKDLHIKIINHDINRGYGASLKSGFYSAKYPWIAFIDSDGQFDFSEIGKFIEKQKETNADLVVGYYIKRKVSYLKIITSKVWELLVFILFGLKVRDIDCGFKLISKKVIEKIPKLESERGAFISSEFLIKAKKTGFKIVEIPVTHFPARRVGTGRKLNVIIQSFVDLLKLWRRL
;
A
#
# COMPACT_ATOMS: atom_id res chain seq x y z
N MET A 1 -1.24 6.14 27.01
CA MET A 1 0.05 6.60 26.49
C MET A 1 0.78 5.35 26.04
N LEU A 2 0.90 5.11 24.74
CA LEU A 2 1.76 4.05 24.21
C LEU A 2 3.20 4.51 24.47
N ASP A 3 3.96 3.66 25.14
CA ASP A 3 5.37 3.90 25.46
C ASP A 3 6.16 4.04 24.16
N PHE A 4 6.53 5.25 23.78
CA PHE A 4 7.30 5.58 22.57
C PHE A 4 8.78 5.16 22.67
N ALA A 5 9.17 4.45 23.74
CA ALA A 5 10.56 4.26 24.13
C ALA A 5 11.33 3.21 23.29
N CYS A 6 10.69 2.37 22.47
CA CYS A 6 11.42 1.40 21.66
C CYS A 6 10.65 1.01 20.38
N MET A 7 10.50 1.93 19.44
CA MET A 7 10.05 1.55 18.10
C MET A 7 11.14 0.73 17.43
N ALA A 8 10.75 -0.42 16.85
CA ALA A 8 11.70 -1.23 16.10
C ALA A 8 12.27 -0.41 14.92
N LYS A 9 13.60 -0.40 14.80
CA LYS A 9 14.31 0.31 13.75
C LYS A 9 14.66 -0.60 12.58
N ILE A 10 14.79 -0.02 11.41
CA ILE A 10 15.27 -0.65 10.19
C ILE A 10 16.37 0.22 9.57
N ASP A 11 17.39 -0.41 8.96
CA ASP A 11 18.54 0.33 8.44
C ASP A 11 18.16 1.28 7.31
N SER A 12 17.26 0.83 6.42
CA SER A 12 16.85 1.67 5.30
C SER A 12 15.47 1.30 4.76
N LEU A 13 14.65 2.32 4.46
CA LEU A 13 13.26 2.18 4.09
C LEU A 13 12.83 3.20 3.03
N SER A 14 12.31 2.73 1.91
CA SER A 14 11.54 3.56 0.97
C SER A 14 10.07 3.51 1.33
N VAL A 15 9.43 4.66 1.48
CA VAL A 15 7.99 4.73 1.69
C VAL A 15 7.35 5.47 0.53
N PHE A 16 6.19 5.01 0.06
CA PHE A 16 5.44 5.76 -0.92
C PHE A 16 3.94 5.82 -0.60
N LEU A 17 3.33 6.91 -1.05
CA LEU A 17 1.94 7.30 -0.86
C LEU A 17 1.29 7.51 -2.23
N PRO A 18 0.42 6.60 -2.72
CA PRO A 18 -0.39 6.90 -3.89
C PRO A 18 -1.40 8.00 -3.55
N ALA A 19 -1.48 9.04 -4.37
CA ALA A 19 -2.33 10.20 -4.14
C ALA A 19 -3.08 10.63 -5.41
N PHE A 20 -4.38 10.88 -5.28
CA PHE A 20 -5.21 11.47 -6.33
C PHE A 20 -6.28 12.38 -5.75
N ASN A 21 -6.12 13.69 -5.93
CA ASN A 21 -6.99 14.74 -5.37
C ASN A 21 -7.10 14.66 -3.84
N GLU A 22 -5.96 14.65 -3.15
CA GLU A 22 -5.86 14.51 -1.69
C GLU A 22 -5.43 15.81 -0.99
N GLU A 23 -5.71 17.00 -1.57
CA GLU A 23 -5.28 18.30 -1.00
C GLU A 23 -5.63 18.49 0.48
N LYS A 24 -6.71 17.86 0.98
CA LYS A 24 -7.18 18.02 2.36
C LYS A 24 -6.36 17.23 3.38
N ASP A 25 -5.79 16.10 2.96
CA ASP A 25 -5.15 15.15 3.86
C ASP A 25 -3.65 14.94 3.59
N ILE A 26 -3.19 15.15 2.34
CA ILE A 26 -1.82 14.81 1.93
C ILE A 26 -0.74 15.50 2.75
N GLY A 27 -0.88 16.79 3.05
CA GLY A 27 0.11 17.55 3.82
C GLY A 27 0.32 16.99 5.23
N ARG A 28 -0.78 16.63 5.90
CA ARG A 28 -0.74 16.02 7.22
C ARG A 28 -0.17 14.61 7.15
N THR A 29 -0.63 13.80 6.20
CA THR A 29 -0.18 12.40 6.04
C THR A 29 1.31 12.35 5.76
N VAL A 30 1.83 13.16 4.83
CA VAL A 30 3.27 13.25 4.53
C VAL A 30 4.07 13.65 5.77
N SER A 31 3.61 14.65 6.53
CA SER A 31 4.29 15.09 7.75
C SER A 31 4.33 14.00 8.81
N GLN A 32 3.22 13.30 9.05
CA GLN A 32 3.15 12.20 10.03
C GLN A 32 4.05 11.02 9.63
N VAL A 33 4.06 10.66 8.34
CA VAL A 33 4.94 9.60 7.83
C VAL A 33 6.40 9.99 8.00
N ARG A 34 6.79 11.21 7.63
CA ARG A 34 8.15 11.74 7.81
C ARG A 34 8.59 11.68 9.27
N ASP A 35 7.77 12.19 10.18
CA ASP A 35 8.11 12.25 11.62
C ASP A 35 8.27 10.85 12.23
N THR A 36 7.59 9.86 11.68
CA THR A 36 7.74 8.45 12.05
C THR A 36 9.05 7.88 11.45
N LEU A 37 9.34 8.16 10.18
CA LEU A 37 10.54 7.67 9.49
C LEU A 37 11.83 8.13 10.18
N ILE A 38 11.91 9.37 10.61
CA ILE A 38 13.05 9.90 11.39
C ILE A 38 13.34 9.05 12.64
N LYS A 39 12.32 8.42 13.22
CA LYS A 39 12.45 7.60 14.45
C LYS A 39 12.72 6.12 14.17
N THR A 40 12.31 5.62 12.98
CA THR A 40 12.25 4.19 12.69
C THR A 40 13.22 3.71 11.62
N ALA A 41 13.83 4.62 10.84
CA ALA A 41 14.79 4.24 9.80
C ALA A 41 16.03 5.15 9.85
N ASP A 42 17.23 4.55 9.71
CA ASP A 42 18.47 5.33 9.68
C ASP A 42 18.65 6.03 8.33
N ASN A 43 18.24 5.37 7.25
CA ASN A 43 18.19 5.93 5.89
C ASN A 43 16.79 5.76 5.33
N TRP A 44 16.19 6.83 4.82
CA TRP A 44 14.84 6.75 4.30
C TRP A 44 14.59 7.71 3.14
N GLU A 45 13.56 7.41 2.38
CA GLU A 45 12.93 8.32 1.42
C GLU A 45 11.42 8.20 1.50
N LEU A 46 10.73 9.28 1.24
CA LEU A 46 9.28 9.35 1.19
C LEU A 46 8.84 9.88 -0.18
N MET A 47 8.15 9.06 -0.95
CA MET A 47 7.68 9.41 -2.28
C MET A 47 6.16 9.58 -2.28
N VAL A 48 5.66 10.68 -2.81
CA VAL A 48 4.24 10.82 -3.16
C VAL A 48 4.09 10.52 -4.64
N ILE A 49 3.23 9.56 -4.96
CA ILE A 49 2.90 9.23 -6.36
C ILE A 49 1.61 9.95 -6.70
N ASN A 50 1.75 11.12 -7.31
CA ASN A 50 0.63 11.96 -7.71
C ASN A 50 0.05 11.47 -9.05
N ASP A 51 -1.10 10.83 -9.00
CA ASP A 51 -1.74 10.21 -10.15
C ASP A 51 -2.61 11.22 -10.95
N GLY A 52 -1.98 12.31 -11.40
CA GLY A 52 -2.65 13.32 -12.23
C GLY A 52 -3.72 14.11 -11.46
N SER A 53 -3.46 14.48 -10.19
CA SER A 53 -4.37 15.33 -9.40
C SER A 53 -4.64 16.66 -10.08
N LYS A 54 -5.88 17.14 -9.92
CA LYS A 54 -6.35 18.43 -10.48
C LYS A 54 -6.58 19.49 -9.40
N ASP A 55 -6.42 19.12 -8.13
CA ASP A 55 -6.50 20.00 -6.96
C ASP A 55 -5.09 20.44 -6.52
N ASN A 56 -4.96 21.03 -5.33
CA ASN A 56 -3.68 21.49 -4.80
C ASN A 56 -2.75 20.40 -4.28
N THR A 57 -3.06 19.11 -4.44
CA THR A 57 -2.24 17.98 -3.94
C THR A 57 -0.77 18.15 -4.34
N ARG A 58 -0.50 18.39 -5.62
CA ARG A 58 0.87 18.56 -6.15
C ARG A 58 1.60 19.72 -5.46
N LYS A 59 0.98 20.89 -5.41
CA LYS A 59 1.57 22.11 -4.82
C LYS A 59 1.93 21.91 -3.35
N ILE A 60 1.02 21.29 -2.57
CA ILE A 60 1.25 21.00 -1.15
C ILE A 60 2.48 20.11 -0.96
N VAL A 61 2.65 19.08 -1.81
CA VAL A 61 3.82 18.18 -1.71
C VAL A 61 5.09 18.89 -2.14
N GLU A 62 5.07 19.71 -3.21
CA GLU A 62 6.22 20.51 -3.65
C GLU A 62 6.69 21.48 -2.56
N ASP A 63 5.76 22.10 -1.81
CA ASP A 63 6.08 22.95 -0.66
C ASP A 63 6.74 22.17 0.50
N LEU A 64 6.44 20.88 0.66
CA LEU A 64 7.07 20.00 1.65
C LEU A 64 8.47 19.55 1.20
N ILE A 65 8.68 19.29 -0.08
CA ILE A 65 9.99 18.96 -0.66
C ILE A 65 10.99 20.07 -0.41
N ASN A 66 10.57 21.33 -0.54
CA ASN A 66 11.43 22.50 -0.26
C ASN A 66 11.92 22.57 1.21
N LYS A 67 11.25 21.85 2.12
CA LYS A 67 11.59 21.80 3.56
C LYS A 67 12.40 20.55 3.93
N ASP A 68 12.27 19.47 3.15
CA ASP A 68 12.94 18.20 3.44
C ASP A 68 13.22 17.44 2.13
N LEU A 69 14.50 17.31 1.78
CA LEU A 69 14.96 16.65 0.55
C LEU A 69 14.77 15.12 0.53
N HIS A 70 14.39 14.50 1.64
CA HIS A 70 14.03 13.10 1.67
C HIS A 70 12.64 12.85 1.08
N ILE A 71 11.82 13.93 0.95
CA ILE A 71 10.50 13.86 0.33
C ILE A 71 10.64 14.07 -1.17
N LYS A 72 9.94 13.27 -1.95
CA LYS A 72 9.94 13.31 -3.41
C LYS A 72 8.52 13.23 -3.95
N ILE A 73 8.31 13.70 -5.15
CA ILE A 73 7.06 13.53 -5.89
C ILE A 73 7.32 12.87 -7.23
N ILE A 74 6.48 11.91 -7.61
CA ILE A 74 6.42 11.35 -8.96
C ILE A 74 5.05 11.73 -9.52
N ASN A 75 5.04 12.49 -10.59
CA ASN A 75 3.81 12.95 -11.23
C ASN A 75 3.48 12.09 -12.44
N HIS A 76 2.23 11.63 -12.53
CA HIS A 76 1.65 11.17 -13.77
C HIS A 76 0.95 12.34 -14.45
N ASP A 77 1.09 12.46 -15.78
CA ASP A 77 0.46 13.54 -16.56
C ASP A 77 -1.07 13.46 -16.51
N ILE A 78 -1.61 12.25 -16.42
CA ILE A 78 -3.04 11.96 -16.32
C ILE A 78 -3.29 10.89 -15.25
N ASN A 79 -4.51 10.80 -14.78
CA ASN A 79 -4.91 9.71 -13.87
C ASN A 79 -4.82 8.37 -14.61
N ARG A 80 -3.85 7.54 -14.18
CA ARG A 80 -3.60 6.18 -14.69
C ARG A 80 -4.23 5.10 -13.81
N GLY A 81 -4.58 5.45 -12.57
CA GLY A 81 -5.23 4.58 -11.60
C GLY A 81 -4.30 4.04 -10.52
N TYR A 82 -4.92 3.50 -9.48
CA TYR A 82 -4.24 3.04 -8.26
C TYR A 82 -3.10 2.04 -8.54
N GLY A 83 -3.33 1.08 -9.45
CA GLY A 83 -2.31 0.10 -9.81
C GLY A 83 -1.09 0.73 -10.48
N ALA A 84 -1.28 1.75 -11.33
CA ALA A 84 -0.16 2.48 -11.92
C ALA A 84 0.65 3.23 -10.86
N SER A 85 -0.03 3.82 -9.87
CA SER A 85 0.63 4.49 -8.74
C SER A 85 1.44 3.51 -7.89
N LEU A 86 0.89 2.33 -7.57
CA LEU A 86 1.64 1.30 -6.85
C LEU A 86 2.87 0.83 -7.64
N LYS A 87 2.73 0.61 -8.96
CA LYS A 87 3.87 0.23 -9.82
C LYS A 87 4.95 1.31 -9.81
N SER A 88 4.56 2.58 -9.97
CA SER A 88 5.52 3.69 -9.93
C SER A 88 6.26 3.75 -8.59
N GLY A 89 5.57 3.57 -7.46
CA GLY A 89 6.18 3.52 -6.14
C GLY A 89 7.13 2.33 -5.98
N PHE A 90 6.70 1.13 -6.34
CA PHE A 90 7.53 -0.08 -6.23
C PHE A 90 8.81 0.00 -7.06
N TYR A 91 8.70 0.40 -8.32
CA TYR A 91 9.85 0.41 -9.23
C TYR A 91 10.79 1.60 -9.02
N SER A 92 10.33 2.68 -8.36
CA SER A 92 11.16 3.84 -8.01
C SER A 92 11.83 3.72 -6.64
N ALA A 93 11.42 2.78 -5.80
CA ALA A 93 11.96 2.60 -4.46
C ALA A 93 13.47 2.26 -4.51
N LYS A 94 14.25 3.03 -3.74
CA LYS A 94 15.72 2.91 -3.70
C LYS A 94 16.18 1.83 -2.72
N TYR A 95 15.56 1.76 -1.54
CA TYR A 95 16.06 0.97 -0.42
C TYR A 95 15.57 -0.49 -0.41
N PRO A 96 16.26 -1.40 0.34
CA PRO A 96 15.95 -2.83 0.39
C PRO A 96 14.56 -3.15 0.94
N TRP A 97 13.99 -2.27 1.75
CA TRP A 97 12.64 -2.39 2.28
C TRP A 97 11.77 -1.28 1.72
N ILE A 98 10.54 -1.64 1.39
CA ILE A 98 9.54 -0.75 0.81
C ILE A 98 8.29 -0.84 1.68
N ALA A 99 7.78 0.29 2.14
CA ALA A 99 6.45 0.37 2.71
C ALA A 99 5.55 1.23 1.82
N PHE A 100 4.28 0.91 1.76
CA PHE A 100 3.32 1.84 1.23
C PHE A 100 2.10 1.95 2.13
N ILE A 101 1.47 3.12 2.07
CA ILE A 101 0.28 3.44 2.83
C ILE A 101 -0.59 4.40 2.00
N ASP A 102 -1.91 4.25 2.08
CA ASP A 102 -2.82 5.16 1.39
C ASP A 102 -2.73 6.58 1.96
N SER A 103 -2.85 7.59 1.10
CA SER A 103 -2.63 9.01 1.44
C SER A 103 -3.82 9.71 2.09
N ASP A 104 -4.97 9.05 2.20
CA ASP A 104 -6.25 9.59 2.67
C ASP A 104 -6.36 9.75 4.20
N GLY A 105 -5.28 9.43 4.92
CA GLY A 105 -5.21 9.54 6.38
C GLY A 105 -6.02 8.51 7.14
N GLN A 106 -6.43 7.41 6.51
CA GLN A 106 -7.17 6.33 7.17
C GLN A 106 -6.29 5.37 7.97
N PHE A 107 -4.97 5.47 7.87
CA PHE A 107 -4.02 4.65 8.61
C PHE A 107 -3.14 5.47 9.55
N ASP A 108 -2.64 4.85 10.59
CA ASP A 108 -1.60 5.37 11.45
C ASP A 108 -0.25 4.77 11.04
N PHE A 109 0.59 5.55 10.37
CA PHE A 109 1.90 5.08 9.94
C PHE A 109 2.85 4.79 11.12
N SER A 110 2.58 5.29 12.32
CA SER A 110 3.39 4.94 13.50
C SER A 110 3.36 3.43 13.80
N GLU A 111 2.37 2.70 13.31
CA GLU A 111 2.30 1.25 13.41
C GLU A 111 3.36 0.50 12.57
N ILE A 112 4.15 1.20 11.72
CA ILE A 112 5.24 0.58 10.93
C ILE A 112 6.24 -0.18 11.82
N GLY A 113 6.45 0.26 13.07
CA GLY A 113 7.27 -0.45 14.04
C GLY A 113 6.83 -1.90 14.24
N LYS A 114 5.52 -2.15 14.32
CA LYS A 114 4.95 -3.51 14.46
C LYS A 114 5.23 -4.37 13.21
N PHE A 115 5.24 -3.76 12.02
CA PHE A 115 5.59 -4.45 10.77
C PHE A 115 7.06 -4.87 10.76
N ILE A 116 7.94 -3.97 11.20
CA ILE A 116 9.39 -4.22 11.30
C ILE A 116 9.66 -5.33 12.33
N GLU A 117 9.04 -5.27 13.50
CA GLU A 117 9.15 -6.34 14.51
C GLU A 117 8.68 -7.68 13.94
N LYS A 118 7.49 -7.70 13.34
CA LYS A 118 6.94 -8.93 12.77
C LYS A 118 7.80 -9.49 11.65
N GLN A 119 8.39 -8.64 10.84
CA GLN A 119 9.36 -9.03 9.82
C GLN A 119 10.58 -9.69 10.46
N LYS A 120 11.18 -9.07 11.50
CA LYS A 120 12.36 -9.60 12.19
C LYS A 120 12.09 -10.93 12.89
N GLU A 121 10.95 -11.05 13.57
CA GLU A 121 10.53 -12.29 14.26
C GLU A 121 10.36 -13.46 13.28
N THR A 122 9.80 -13.19 12.11
CA THR A 122 9.36 -14.24 11.20
C THR A 122 10.29 -14.44 10.02
N ASN A 123 11.23 -13.53 9.76
CA ASN A 123 12.01 -13.45 8.52
C ASN A 123 11.09 -13.45 7.28
N ALA A 124 9.96 -12.74 7.37
CA ALA A 124 9.01 -12.65 6.26
C ALA A 124 9.53 -11.70 5.17
N ASP A 125 9.19 -12.00 3.92
CA ASP A 125 9.47 -11.11 2.79
C ASP A 125 8.41 -10.02 2.64
N LEU A 126 7.18 -10.31 3.12
CA LEU A 126 6.06 -9.36 3.14
C LEU A 126 5.34 -9.42 4.48
N VAL A 127 5.07 -8.25 5.04
CA VAL A 127 4.14 -8.07 6.16
C VAL A 127 2.96 -7.26 5.67
N VAL A 128 1.77 -7.81 5.76
CA VAL A 128 0.52 -7.23 5.22
C VAL A 128 -0.39 -6.84 6.39
N GLY A 129 -0.90 -5.62 6.38
CA GLY A 129 -1.90 -5.21 7.34
C GLY A 129 -3.25 -5.87 7.07
N TYR A 130 -4.05 -6.08 8.12
CA TYR A 130 -5.48 -6.37 8.00
C TYR A 130 -6.29 -5.56 8.99
N TYR A 131 -7.50 -5.17 8.62
CA TYR A 131 -8.36 -4.35 9.50
C TYR A 131 -8.92 -5.15 10.67
N ILE A 132 -8.71 -4.66 11.91
CA ILE A 132 -9.33 -5.24 13.12
C ILE A 132 -10.85 -5.06 13.06
N LYS A 133 -11.30 -3.87 12.68
CA LYS A 133 -12.73 -3.55 12.51
C LYS A 133 -12.91 -2.74 11.23
N ARG A 134 -13.57 -3.31 10.25
CA ARG A 134 -13.96 -2.58 9.03
C ARG A 134 -15.23 -1.76 9.29
N LYS A 135 -15.11 -0.44 9.26
CA LYS A 135 -16.28 0.47 9.28
C LYS A 135 -16.80 0.71 7.86
N VAL A 136 -17.24 -0.35 7.19
CA VAL A 136 -17.80 -0.31 5.84
C VAL A 136 -19.14 -1.05 5.79
N SER A 137 -19.93 -0.85 4.73
CA SER A 137 -21.22 -1.53 4.58
C SER A 137 -21.08 -3.05 4.57
N TYR A 138 -22.09 -3.73 5.09
CA TYR A 138 -22.11 -5.20 5.17
C TYR A 138 -21.91 -5.87 3.80
N LEU A 139 -22.49 -5.27 2.76
CA LEU A 139 -22.32 -5.74 1.38
C LEU A 139 -20.86 -5.71 0.93
N LYS A 140 -20.10 -4.67 1.30
CA LYS A 140 -18.66 -4.61 1.01
C LYS A 140 -17.86 -5.70 1.74
N ILE A 141 -18.25 -6.05 2.96
CA ILE A 141 -17.62 -7.14 3.71
C ILE A 141 -17.83 -8.47 3.00
N ILE A 142 -19.08 -8.76 2.63
CA ILE A 142 -19.43 -10.01 1.93
C ILE A 142 -18.69 -10.11 0.60
N THR A 143 -18.72 -9.08 -0.24
CA THR A 143 -18.04 -9.08 -1.54
C THR A 143 -16.52 -9.25 -1.39
N SER A 144 -15.90 -8.64 -0.38
CA SER A 144 -14.48 -8.85 -0.06
C SER A 144 -14.19 -10.31 0.32
N LYS A 145 -15.04 -10.91 1.17
CA LYS A 145 -14.85 -12.31 1.59
C LYS A 145 -15.05 -13.31 0.45
N VAL A 146 -16.01 -13.07 -0.42
CA VAL A 146 -16.18 -13.87 -1.65
C VAL A 146 -14.94 -13.74 -2.53
N TRP A 147 -14.39 -12.54 -2.69
CA TRP A 147 -13.18 -12.31 -3.45
C TRP A 147 -11.95 -13.05 -2.85
N GLU A 148 -11.74 -12.92 -1.54
CA GLU A 148 -10.66 -13.60 -0.82
C GLU A 148 -10.78 -15.13 -0.95
N LEU A 149 -11.99 -15.68 -0.86
CA LEU A 149 -12.27 -17.10 -1.06
C LEU A 149 -11.93 -17.57 -2.48
N LEU A 150 -12.30 -16.81 -3.51
CA LEU A 150 -11.95 -17.12 -4.90
C LEU A 150 -10.45 -17.11 -5.12
N VAL A 151 -9.76 -16.11 -4.60
CA VAL A 151 -8.29 -16.01 -4.68
C VAL A 151 -7.63 -17.18 -3.95
N PHE A 152 -8.18 -17.60 -2.80
CA PHE A 152 -7.70 -18.77 -2.08
C PHE A 152 -7.89 -20.07 -2.89
N ILE A 153 -9.07 -20.29 -3.45
CA ILE A 153 -9.39 -21.50 -4.25
C ILE A 153 -8.48 -21.60 -5.49
N LEU A 154 -8.28 -20.47 -6.19
CA LEU A 154 -7.53 -20.48 -7.47
C LEU A 154 -6.00 -20.48 -7.27
N PHE A 155 -5.48 -19.87 -6.22
CA PHE A 155 -4.05 -19.62 -6.05
C PHE A 155 -3.45 -20.11 -4.73
N GLY A 156 -4.29 -20.58 -3.79
CA GLY A 156 -3.85 -20.97 -2.45
C GLY A 156 -3.38 -19.81 -1.58
N LEU A 157 -3.70 -18.56 -1.95
CA LEU A 157 -3.35 -17.39 -1.17
C LEU A 157 -4.33 -17.21 0.00
N LYS A 158 -3.84 -17.42 1.22
CA LYS A 158 -4.62 -17.26 2.44
C LYS A 158 -4.19 -15.97 3.15
N VAL A 159 -4.95 -14.90 2.95
CA VAL A 159 -4.79 -13.62 3.64
C VAL A 159 -6.16 -13.10 4.07
N ARG A 160 -6.20 -12.39 5.20
CA ARG A 160 -7.44 -11.85 5.79
C ARG A 160 -7.96 -10.62 5.05
N ASP A 161 -7.03 -9.84 4.45
CA ASP A 161 -7.36 -8.62 3.74
C ASP A 161 -6.35 -8.33 2.62
N ILE A 162 -6.74 -8.65 1.39
CA ILE A 162 -5.91 -8.40 0.20
C ILE A 162 -5.74 -6.91 -0.07
N ASP A 163 -6.83 -6.16 0.15
CA ASP A 163 -6.94 -4.74 -0.24
C ASP A 163 -6.40 -3.76 0.83
N CYS A 164 -5.88 -4.25 1.96
CA CYS A 164 -5.32 -3.35 2.98
C CYS A 164 -4.18 -2.51 2.39
N GLY A 165 -4.34 -1.18 2.45
CA GLY A 165 -3.40 -0.21 1.90
C GLY A 165 -2.14 0.03 2.74
N PHE A 166 -1.82 -0.84 3.71
CA PHE A 166 -0.61 -0.74 4.51
C PHE A 166 0.19 -2.05 4.47
N LYS A 167 1.38 -2.02 3.87
CA LYS A 167 2.26 -3.20 3.70
C LYS A 167 3.73 -2.80 3.85
N LEU A 168 4.55 -3.72 4.38
CA LEU A 168 6.01 -3.68 4.36
C LEU A 168 6.52 -4.84 3.50
N ILE A 169 7.43 -4.57 2.57
CA ILE A 169 7.80 -5.47 1.49
C ILE A 169 9.31 -5.44 1.29
N SER A 170 9.95 -6.59 1.20
CA SER A 170 11.33 -6.66 0.72
C SER A 170 11.39 -6.29 -0.77
N LYS A 171 12.31 -5.42 -1.17
CA LYS A 171 12.52 -5.04 -2.57
C LYS A 171 12.81 -6.25 -3.46
N LYS A 172 13.43 -7.30 -2.92
CA LYS A 172 13.65 -8.58 -3.62
C LYS A 172 12.37 -9.20 -4.17
N VAL A 173 11.23 -8.96 -3.50
CA VAL A 173 9.93 -9.44 -4.00
C VAL A 173 9.61 -8.78 -5.32
N ILE A 174 9.71 -7.44 -5.39
CA ILE A 174 9.42 -6.66 -6.59
C ILE A 174 10.35 -7.02 -7.74
N GLU A 175 11.61 -7.33 -7.44
CA GLU A 175 12.63 -7.69 -8.43
C GLU A 175 12.43 -9.10 -9.01
N LYS A 176 11.86 -10.03 -8.23
CA LYS A 176 11.78 -11.46 -8.60
C LYS A 176 10.40 -11.91 -9.07
N ILE A 177 9.33 -11.22 -8.69
CA ILE A 177 7.99 -11.59 -9.19
C ILE A 177 7.85 -11.22 -10.68
N PRO A 178 6.98 -11.94 -11.43
CA PRO A 178 6.61 -11.51 -12.76
C PRO A 178 6.09 -10.06 -12.75
N LYS A 179 6.43 -9.30 -13.79
CA LYS A 179 6.05 -7.87 -13.90
C LYS A 179 4.57 -7.65 -13.63
N LEU A 180 4.25 -6.66 -12.80
CA LEU A 180 2.87 -6.27 -12.50
C LEU A 180 2.22 -5.60 -13.72
N GLU A 181 1.05 -6.08 -14.10
CA GLU A 181 0.36 -5.64 -15.32
C GLU A 181 -0.79 -4.68 -15.02
N SER A 182 -1.52 -4.91 -13.91
CA SER A 182 -2.70 -4.14 -13.56
C SER A 182 -2.38 -2.66 -13.33
N GLU A 183 -3.17 -1.77 -13.91
CA GLU A 183 -3.01 -0.33 -13.72
C GLU A 183 -4.23 0.29 -13.03
N ARG A 184 -5.43 -0.15 -13.39
CA ARG A 184 -6.67 0.41 -12.87
C ARG A 184 -7.29 -0.50 -11.80
N GLY A 185 -7.89 0.14 -10.79
CA GLY A 185 -8.60 -0.58 -9.73
C GLY A 185 -7.70 -1.25 -8.69
N ALA A 186 -8.33 -1.96 -7.77
CA ALA A 186 -7.64 -2.61 -6.64
C ALA A 186 -7.10 -4.01 -6.99
N PHE A 187 -7.33 -4.52 -8.21
CA PHE A 187 -6.86 -5.84 -8.63
C PHE A 187 -5.33 -5.98 -8.52
N ILE A 188 -4.59 -4.87 -8.65
CA ILE A 188 -3.14 -4.84 -8.43
C ILE A 188 -2.72 -5.44 -7.09
N SER A 189 -3.49 -5.24 -6.01
CA SER A 189 -3.18 -5.83 -4.70
C SER A 189 -3.29 -7.35 -4.72
N SER A 190 -4.31 -7.89 -5.40
CA SER A 190 -4.46 -9.33 -5.60
C SER A 190 -3.35 -9.89 -6.49
N GLU A 191 -3.10 -9.26 -7.64
CA GLU A 191 -2.04 -9.66 -8.58
C GLU A 191 -0.69 -9.74 -7.88
N PHE A 192 -0.34 -8.69 -7.11
CA PHE A 192 0.93 -8.61 -6.39
C PHE A 192 1.09 -9.74 -5.38
N LEU A 193 0.10 -9.94 -4.50
CA LEU A 193 0.18 -10.98 -3.46
C LEU A 193 0.14 -12.39 -4.05
N ILE A 194 -0.63 -12.62 -5.11
CA ILE A 194 -0.67 -13.90 -5.83
C ILE A 194 0.70 -14.20 -6.45
N LYS A 195 1.29 -13.26 -7.18
CA LYS A 195 2.61 -13.41 -7.79
C LYS A 195 3.68 -13.65 -6.73
N ALA A 196 3.67 -12.90 -5.62
CA ALA A 196 4.58 -13.11 -4.50
C ALA A 196 4.43 -14.52 -3.91
N LYS A 197 3.21 -14.98 -3.65
CA LYS A 197 2.92 -16.33 -3.14
C LYS A 197 3.40 -17.41 -4.10
N LYS A 198 3.13 -17.28 -5.40
CA LYS A 198 3.52 -18.26 -6.43
C LYS A 198 5.06 -18.33 -6.61
N THR A 199 5.76 -17.21 -6.38
CA THR A 199 7.23 -17.17 -6.41
C THR A 199 7.86 -17.74 -5.12
N GLY A 200 7.05 -18.11 -4.11
CA GLY A 200 7.52 -18.75 -2.88
C GLY A 200 7.88 -17.79 -1.74
N PHE A 201 7.56 -16.50 -1.86
CA PHE A 201 7.82 -15.53 -0.81
C PHE A 201 6.94 -15.73 0.41
N LYS A 202 7.53 -15.51 1.60
CA LYS A 202 6.85 -15.65 2.89
C LYS A 202 6.03 -14.39 3.19
N ILE A 203 4.71 -14.59 3.29
CA ILE A 203 3.73 -13.52 3.61
C ILE A 203 3.21 -13.75 5.02
N VAL A 204 3.24 -12.73 5.85
CA VAL A 204 2.65 -12.73 7.19
C VAL A 204 1.72 -11.52 7.35
N GLU A 205 0.82 -11.60 8.32
CA GLU A 205 -0.19 -10.56 8.52
C GLU A 205 -0.15 -10.02 9.94
N ILE A 206 -0.47 -8.72 10.07
CA ILE A 206 -0.66 -8.07 11.37
C ILE A 206 -1.94 -7.22 11.37
N PRO A 207 -2.58 -7.08 12.53
CA PRO A 207 -3.72 -6.17 12.65
C PRO A 207 -3.26 -4.71 12.59
N VAL A 208 -4.04 -3.87 11.89
CA VAL A 208 -3.79 -2.42 11.81
C VAL A 208 -5.03 -1.63 12.20
N THR A 209 -4.79 -0.45 12.76
CA THR A 209 -5.83 0.52 13.05
C THR A 209 -6.29 1.19 11.75
N HIS A 210 -7.61 1.29 11.57
CA HIS A 210 -8.20 1.93 10.41
C HIS A 210 -9.21 2.99 10.85
N PHE A 211 -8.94 4.23 10.49
CA PHE A 211 -9.80 5.37 10.79
C PHE A 211 -10.93 5.51 9.75
N PRO A 212 -12.06 6.12 10.14
CA PRO A 212 -13.13 6.39 9.19
C PRO A 212 -12.65 7.30 8.04
N ALA A 213 -13.08 6.97 6.82
CA ALA A 213 -12.84 7.82 5.67
C ALA A 213 -13.45 9.22 5.91
N ARG A 214 -12.67 10.26 5.64
CA ARG A 214 -13.14 11.65 5.69
C ARG A 214 -13.93 12.03 4.44
N ARG A 215 -13.84 11.22 3.39
CA ARG A 215 -14.55 11.38 2.13
C ARG A 215 -15.41 10.16 1.83
N VAL A 216 -16.50 10.39 1.13
CA VAL A 216 -17.27 9.30 0.53
C VAL A 216 -16.41 8.71 -0.59
N GLY A 217 -15.91 7.49 -0.38
CA GLY A 217 -15.11 6.79 -1.37
C GLY A 217 -15.91 6.64 -2.67
N THR A 218 -15.26 6.83 -3.81
CA THR A 218 -15.85 6.53 -5.12
C THR A 218 -16.19 5.05 -5.16
N GLY A 219 -17.50 4.74 -5.08
CA GLY A 219 -17.97 3.36 -5.08
C GLY A 219 -17.40 2.62 -6.29
N ARG A 220 -16.98 1.38 -6.12
CA ARG A 220 -16.51 0.54 -7.23
C ARG A 220 -17.63 0.43 -8.26
N LYS A 221 -17.43 0.95 -9.44
CA LYS A 221 -18.38 0.80 -10.54
C LYS A 221 -18.47 -0.68 -10.92
N LEU A 222 -19.65 -1.17 -11.29
CA LEU A 222 -19.89 -2.58 -11.62
C LEU A 222 -18.92 -3.11 -12.69
N ASN A 223 -18.61 -2.29 -13.69
CA ASN A 223 -17.65 -2.64 -14.74
C ASN A 223 -16.23 -2.89 -14.19
N VAL A 224 -15.79 -2.19 -13.13
CA VAL A 224 -14.49 -2.42 -12.49
C VAL A 224 -14.48 -3.77 -11.76
N ILE A 225 -15.60 -4.14 -11.15
CA ILE A 225 -15.73 -5.45 -10.47
C ILE A 225 -15.65 -6.57 -11.52
N ILE A 226 -16.44 -6.49 -12.59
CA ILE A 226 -16.41 -7.47 -13.69
C ILE A 226 -15.00 -7.59 -14.28
N GLN A 227 -14.35 -6.44 -14.54
CA GLN A 227 -12.99 -6.44 -15.07
C GLN A 227 -12.02 -7.16 -14.13
N SER A 228 -12.14 -6.96 -12.81
CA SER A 228 -11.29 -7.65 -11.82
C SER A 228 -11.45 -9.17 -11.88
N PHE A 229 -12.66 -9.68 -12.11
CA PHE A 229 -12.89 -11.12 -12.30
C PHE A 229 -12.25 -11.65 -13.59
N VAL A 230 -12.38 -10.91 -14.68
CA VAL A 230 -11.72 -11.25 -15.97
C VAL A 230 -10.21 -11.29 -15.80
N ASP A 231 -9.64 -10.31 -15.12
CA ASP A 231 -8.19 -10.23 -14.89
C ASP A 231 -7.70 -11.35 -13.95
N LEU A 232 -8.50 -11.73 -12.95
CA LEU A 232 -8.21 -12.87 -12.07
C LEU A 232 -8.14 -14.17 -12.87
N LEU A 233 -9.11 -14.43 -13.76
CA LEU A 233 -9.14 -15.63 -14.60
C LEU A 233 -7.99 -15.63 -15.62
N LYS A 234 -7.65 -14.47 -16.20
CA LYS A 234 -6.47 -14.34 -17.08
C LYS A 234 -5.19 -14.67 -16.32
N LEU A 235 -5.04 -14.15 -15.10
CA LEU A 235 -3.88 -14.41 -14.26
C LEU A 235 -3.79 -15.90 -13.91
N TRP A 236 -4.91 -16.54 -13.58
CA TRP A 236 -4.95 -17.97 -13.26
C TRP A 236 -4.52 -18.87 -14.42
N ARG A 237 -4.86 -18.48 -15.66
CA ARG A 237 -4.44 -19.24 -16.85
C ARG A 237 -2.95 -19.09 -17.20
N ARG A 238 -2.29 -18.04 -16.65
CA ARG A 238 -0.89 -17.71 -16.95
C ARG A 238 0.09 -18.21 -15.88
N LEU A 239 -0.38 -18.46 -14.65
CA LEU A 239 0.41 -18.92 -13.51
C LEU A 239 0.14 -20.40 -13.19
#